data_081844aa64cbbb8f552bf5d1c2a7d8a3
#
_entry.id   081844aa64cbbb8f552bf5d1c2a7d8a3
#
_cell.length_a   1.000
_cell.length_b   1.000
_cell.length_c   1.000
_cell.angle_alpha   90.00
_cell.angle_beta   90.00
_cell.angle_gamma   90.00
#
_symmetry.space_group_name_H-M   'P 1'
#
loop_
_entity.id
_entity.type
_entity.pdbx_description
1 polymer ?
#
loop_
_entity_poly.entity_id
_entity_poly.type
_entity_poly.pdbx_seq_one_letter_code
_entity_poly.pdbx_strand_id
1 'polypeptide(L)'
;MTLSKHIDQRMNQRGITRQMVETAQAFGVKRNDRYILGRKEARLAISLLQNQLRTLKKLADKGGITVVVEGGTLITTWNNC
;
A
#
# COMPACT_ATOMS: atom_id res chain seq x y z
N MET A 1 -9.70 -10.63 -7.74
CA MET A 1 -11.07 -10.10 -7.65
C MET A 1 -11.72 -10.07 -9.03
N THR A 2 -12.97 -10.45 -9.11
CA THR A 2 -13.71 -10.51 -10.36
C THR A 2 -14.42 -9.19 -10.61
N LEU A 3 -14.28 -8.65 -11.82
CA LEU A 3 -14.98 -7.44 -12.24
C LEU A 3 -16.28 -7.83 -12.91
N SER A 4 -17.39 -7.19 -12.52
CA SER A 4 -18.65 -7.38 -13.20
C SER A 4 -18.63 -6.67 -14.56
N LYS A 5 -19.49 -7.08 -15.46
CA LYS A 5 -19.61 -6.46 -16.78
C LYS A 5 -20.00 -4.98 -16.67
N HIS A 6 -20.85 -4.65 -15.69
CA HIS A 6 -21.28 -3.28 -15.45
C HIS A 6 -20.14 -2.37 -15.01
N ILE A 7 -19.28 -2.83 -14.08
CA ILE A 7 -18.15 -2.02 -13.59
C ILE A 7 -17.13 -1.80 -14.70
N ASP A 8 -16.92 -2.80 -15.56
CA ASP A 8 -15.99 -2.68 -16.67
C ASP A 8 -16.40 -1.55 -17.62
N GLN A 9 -17.66 -1.46 -17.96
CA GLN A 9 -18.19 -0.37 -18.80
C GLN A 9 -18.05 0.99 -18.11
N ARG A 10 -18.34 1.06 -16.81
CA ARG A 10 -18.24 2.31 -16.05
C ARG A 10 -16.81 2.79 -15.95
N MET A 11 -15.87 1.87 -15.74
CA MET A 11 -14.45 2.19 -15.70
C MET A 11 -13.99 2.83 -17.00
N ASN A 12 -14.36 2.25 -18.13
CA ASN A 12 -14.00 2.78 -19.45
C ASN A 12 -14.57 4.18 -19.68
N GLN A 13 -15.84 4.40 -19.29
CA GLN A 13 -16.50 5.68 -19.45
C GLN A 13 -15.87 6.80 -18.62
N ARG A 14 -15.28 6.46 -17.46
CA ARG A 14 -14.76 7.44 -16.52
C ARG A 14 -13.24 7.49 -16.46
N GLY A 15 -12.56 6.74 -17.31
CA GLY A 15 -11.10 6.72 -17.33
C GLY A 15 -10.50 6.13 -16.06
N ILE A 16 -11.20 5.20 -15.41
CA ILE A 16 -10.73 4.51 -14.21
C ILE A 16 -10.07 3.20 -14.62
N THR A 17 -8.81 3.00 -14.21
CA THR A 17 -8.06 1.78 -14.52
C THR A 17 -8.27 0.73 -13.43
N ARG A 18 -7.96 -0.52 -13.76
CA ARG A 18 -7.99 -1.61 -12.79
C ARG A 18 -7.03 -1.34 -11.63
N GLN A 19 -5.87 -0.77 -11.91
CA GLN A 19 -4.89 -0.40 -10.88
C GLN A 19 -5.49 0.64 -9.91
N MET A 20 -6.24 1.60 -10.42
CA MET A 20 -6.93 2.58 -9.57
C MET A 20 -7.94 1.91 -8.64
N VAL A 21 -8.69 0.93 -9.14
CA VAL A 21 -9.67 0.19 -8.33
C VAL A 21 -8.95 -0.60 -7.23
N GLU A 22 -7.88 -1.29 -7.56
CA GLU A 22 -7.11 -2.05 -6.59
C GLU A 22 -6.48 -1.15 -5.54
N THR A 23 -5.98 0.01 -5.94
CA THR A 23 -5.41 1.01 -5.04
C THR A 23 -6.46 1.56 -4.08
N ALA A 24 -7.66 1.84 -4.58
CA ALA A 24 -8.77 2.29 -3.74
C ALA A 24 -9.15 1.25 -2.69
N GLN A 25 -9.11 -0.03 -3.05
CA GLN A 25 -9.37 -1.10 -2.09
C GLN A 25 -8.26 -1.24 -1.04
N ALA A 26 -7.02 -1.01 -1.43
CA ALA A 26 -5.88 -1.13 -0.53
C ALA A 26 -5.78 0.02 0.47
N PHE A 27 -6.06 1.24 0.04
CA PHE A 27 -5.85 2.44 0.84
C PHE A 27 -7.12 3.21 1.21
N GLY A 28 -8.25 2.88 0.58
CA GLY A 28 -9.51 3.54 0.87
C GLY A 28 -10.14 3.08 2.17
N VAL A 29 -11.11 3.85 2.63
CA VAL A 29 -11.91 3.50 3.81
C VAL A 29 -13.10 2.66 3.36
N LYS A 30 -13.26 1.49 3.98
CA LYS A 30 -14.40 0.64 3.69
C LYS A 30 -15.60 1.07 4.51
N ARG A 31 -16.71 1.37 3.84
CA ARG A 31 -18.00 1.68 4.48
C ARG A 31 -19.07 0.82 3.84
N ASN A 32 -19.61 -0.11 4.61
CA ASN A 32 -20.62 -1.08 4.13
C ASN A 32 -20.07 -1.85 2.92
N ASP A 33 -20.64 -1.64 1.74
CA ASP A 33 -20.30 -2.35 0.50
C ASP A 33 -19.38 -1.55 -0.43
N ARG A 34 -18.78 -0.45 0.05
CA ARG A 34 -17.99 0.44 -0.81
C ARG A 34 -16.65 0.79 -0.19
N TYR A 35 -15.68 1.06 -1.07
CA TYR A 35 -14.37 1.59 -0.69
C TYR A 35 -14.29 3.03 -1.18
N ILE A 36 -13.91 3.93 -0.30
CA ILE A 36 -13.82 5.36 -0.60
C ILE A 36 -12.38 5.81 -0.40
N LEU A 37 -11.74 6.26 -1.49
CA LEU A 37 -10.40 6.83 -1.44
C LEU A 37 -10.50 8.29 -1.88
N GLY A 38 -10.59 9.18 -0.90
CA GLY A 38 -10.63 10.60 -1.16
C GLY A 38 -9.23 11.21 -1.30
N ARG A 39 -9.19 12.50 -1.59
CA ARG A 39 -7.93 13.23 -1.76
C ARG A 39 -7.08 13.20 -0.49
N LYS A 40 -7.71 13.37 0.67
CA LYS A 40 -7.02 13.37 1.97
C LYS A 40 -6.37 12.01 2.23
N GLU A 41 -7.13 10.94 2.06
CA GLU A 41 -6.66 9.58 2.26
C GLU A 41 -5.53 9.23 1.29
N ALA A 42 -5.66 9.65 0.04
CA ALA A 42 -4.63 9.44 -0.97
C ALA A 42 -3.33 10.16 -0.59
N ARG A 43 -3.42 11.40 -0.12
CA ARG A 43 -2.24 12.17 0.30
C ARG A 43 -1.56 11.57 1.52
N LEU A 44 -2.34 11.07 2.49
CA LEU A 44 -1.78 10.38 3.66
C LEU A 44 -1.05 9.11 3.24
N ALA A 45 -1.63 8.33 2.33
CA ALA A 45 -0.99 7.13 1.81
C ALA A 45 0.32 7.46 1.09
N ILE A 46 0.32 8.50 0.27
CA ILE A 46 1.53 8.96 -0.44
C ILE A 46 2.64 9.29 0.57
N SER A 47 2.33 10.06 1.62
CA SER A 47 3.31 10.42 2.64
C SER A 47 3.89 9.21 3.33
N LEU A 48 3.04 8.25 3.69
CA LEU A 48 3.46 6.99 4.32
C LEU A 48 4.39 6.20 3.40
N LEU A 49 4.01 6.05 2.13
CA LEU A 49 4.80 5.31 1.15
C LEU A 49 6.13 5.99 0.86
N GLN A 50 6.16 7.32 0.81
CA GLN A 50 7.40 8.08 0.62
C GLN A 50 8.35 7.88 1.79
N ASN A 51 7.84 7.86 3.03
CA ASN A 51 8.65 7.60 4.21
C ASN A 51 9.21 6.18 4.19
N GLN A 52 8.39 5.20 3.82
CA GLN A 52 8.83 3.82 3.70
C GLN A 52 9.88 3.66 2.59
N LEU A 53 9.68 4.33 1.46
CA LEU A 53 10.65 4.32 0.36
C LEU A 53 12.00 4.86 0.81
N ARG A 54 12.00 5.95 1.56
CA ARG A 54 13.21 6.56 2.09
C ARG A 54 13.97 5.59 3.01
N THR A 55 13.24 4.93 3.90
CA THR A 55 13.81 3.92 4.80
C THR A 55 14.37 2.73 4.04
N LEU A 56 13.62 2.24 3.03
CA LEU A 56 14.07 1.13 2.19
C LEU A 56 15.35 1.47 1.44
N LYS A 57 15.47 2.68 0.94
CA LYS A 57 16.69 3.13 0.26
C LYS A 57 17.90 3.12 1.18
N LYS A 58 17.73 3.58 2.43
CA LYS A 58 18.80 3.55 3.44
C LYS A 58 19.22 2.11 3.74
N LEU A 59 18.24 1.23 3.90
CA LEU A 59 18.53 -0.19 4.18
C LEU A 59 19.25 -0.85 3.01
N ALA A 60 18.80 -0.58 1.79
CA ALA A 60 19.44 -1.12 0.59
C ALA A 60 20.89 -0.67 0.47
N ASP A 61 21.15 0.62 0.74
CA ASP A 61 22.52 1.17 0.69
C ASP A 61 23.45 0.53 1.71
N LYS A 62 22.91 0.06 2.82
CA LYS A 62 23.69 -0.57 3.91
C LYS A 62 23.73 -2.10 3.80
N GLY A 63 23.17 -2.69 2.74
CA GLY A 63 23.11 -4.13 2.57
C GLY A 63 21.97 -4.80 3.30
N GLY A 64 21.05 -4.02 3.84
CA GLY A 64 19.88 -4.54 4.56
C GLY A 64 20.13 -4.75 6.04
N ILE A 65 19.11 -5.24 6.72
CA ILE A 65 19.18 -5.61 8.15
C ILE A 65 18.53 -6.97 8.38
N THR A 66 18.89 -7.59 9.48
CA THR A 66 18.22 -8.80 9.98
C THR A 66 17.59 -8.47 11.33
N VAL A 67 16.36 -8.91 11.53
CA VAL A 67 15.64 -8.74 12.79
C VAL A 67 15.27 -10.12 13.31
N VAL A 68 15.57 -10.39 14.58
CA VAL A 68 15.20 -11.65 15.23
C VAL A 68 13.96 -11.43 16.09
N VAL A 69 12.95 -12.29 15.87
CA VAL A 69 11.66 -12.20 16.57
C VAL A 69 11.40 -13.54 17.27
N GLU A 70 10.93 -13.47 18.50
CA GLU A 70 10.54 -14.67 19.26
C GLU A 70 9.26 -14.35 20.03
N GLY A 71 8.22 -15.16 19.80
CA GLY A 71 6.94 -14.98 20.47
C GLY A 71 6.33 -13.59 20.30
N GLY A 72 6.51 -12.96 19.14
CA GLY A 72 6.03 -11.61 18.87
C GLY A 72 6.90 -10.50 19.45
N THR A 73 7.97 -10.84 20.16
CA THR A 73 8.90 -9.88 20.75
C THR A 73 10.14 -9.72 19.88
N LEU A 74 10.53 -8.48 19.63
CA LEU A 74 11.77 -8.18 18.90
C LEU A 74 12.97 -8.38 19.84
N ILE A 75 13.85 -9.32 19.51
CA ILE A 75 14.94 -9.72 20.39
C ILE A 75 16.22 -8.95 20.09
N THR A 76 16.63 -8.92 18.83
CA THR A 76 17.87 -8.25 18.44
C THR A 76 17.84 -7.94 16.95
N THR A 77 18.79 -7.11 16.52
CA THR A 77 18.93 -6.75 15.11
C THR A 77 20.38 -6.42 14.81
N TRP A 78 20.76 -6.55 13.53
CA TRP A 78 22.10 -6.17 13.08
C TRP A 78 22.08 -5.83 11.60
N ASN A 79 23.10 -5.12 11.15
CA ASN A 79 23.30 -4.83 9.73
C ASN A 79 23.84 -6.09 9.03
N ASN A 80 23.37 -6.34 7.81
CA ASN A 80 23.74 -7.54 7.05
C ASN A 80 25.16 -7.50 6.49
N CYS A 81 25.83 -6.34 6.47
CA CYS A 81 27.19 -6.25 5.98
C CYS A 81 28.13 -5.58 6.98
#